data_3528b43cd5fe2bd9d623170a226e4658
#
_entry.id   3528b43cd5fe2bd9d623170a226e4658
#
_cell.length_a   1.000
_cell.length_b   1.000
_cell.length_c   1.000
_cell.angle_alpha   90.00
_cell.angle_beta   90.00
_cell.angle_gamma   90.00
#
_symmetry.space_group_name_H-M   'P 1'
#
loop_
_entity.id
_entity.type
_entity.pdbx_description
1 polymer ?
#
loop_
_entity_poly.entity_id
_entity_poly.type
_entity_poly.pdbx_seq_one_letter_code
_entity_poly.pdbx_strand_id
1 'polypeptide(L)'
;MYYLIFSILCSVAVSILLKLSKKQGIAIEQAVAVNYPTAAICTFLLFKPNLSQNISVLLSEWFVLLPLAILLPSVFIIMGKCVEQAGIAKSDAAQRLSLFLPIVSAFMIFDETLYAGKMIAVILAIIALFALTYKPAQARQGRAAIWLLLGVWLGYGVIDILFKQLSKNTAMTTHLFALFIAAGVLLLTYLIARKTQWTKQGIWGGILLGLLNFGNIYLYLRAHQAYSSNPTIVFAAMNLGVITIGTLTGVFAFKEKINKINILGIILAIIAIVCLFYLR
;
A
#
# COMPACT_ATOMS: atom_id res chain seq x y z
N MET A 1 -15.77 -6.62 -7.26
CA MET A 1 -14.76 -6.18 -8.26
C MET A 1 -14.53 -4.66 -8.23
N TYR A 2 -15.58 -3.82 -8.19
CA TYR A 2 -15.44 -2.35 -8.17
C TYR A 2 -14.59 -1.81 -7.00
N TYR A 3 -14.71 -2.36 -5.78
CA TYR A 3 -13.85 -1.96 -4.65
C TYR A 3 -12.37 -2.04 -4.98
N LEU A 4 -11.95 -3.12 -5.65
CA LEU A 4 -10.56 -3.34 -6.03
C LEU A 4 -10.10 -2.32 -7.07
N ILE A 5 -10.92 -2.08 -8.10
CA ILE A 5 -10.61 -1.12 -9.17
C ILE A 5 -10.44 0.29 -8.60
N PHE A 6 -11.39 0.75 -7.78
CA PHE A 6 -11.29 2.08 -7.18
C PHE A 6 -10.15 2.20 -6.19
N SER A 7 -9.84 1.14 -5.42
CA SER A 7 -8.65 1.12 -4.56
C SER A 7 -7.36 1.27 -5.37
N ILE A 8 -7.23 0.54 -6.48
CA ILE A 8 -6.10 0.66 -7.40
C ILE A 8 -5.97 2.08 -7.93
N LEU A 9 -7.07 2.69 -8.39
CA LEU A 9 -7.05 4.07 -8.91
C LEU A 9 -6.63 5.07 -7.82
N CYS A 10 -7.14 4.94 -6.61
CA CYS A 10 -6.70 5.77 -5.47
C CYS A 10 -5.20 5.60 -5.20
N SER A 11 -4.69 4.37 -5.20
CA SER A 11 -3.27 4.09 -4.98
C SER A 11 -2.38 4.67 -6.07
N VAL A 12 -2.80 4.59 -7.34
CA VAL A 12 -2.09 5.22 -8.47
C VAL A 12 -2.11 6.74 -8.32
N ALA A 13 -3.25 7.33 -7.93
CA ALA A 13 -3.36 8.77 -7.69
C ALA A 13 -2.43 9.24 -6.56
N VAL A 14 -2.30 8.45 -5.46
CA VAL A 14 -1.30 8.69 -4.40
C VAL A 14 0.11 8.68 -4.97
N SER A 15 0.45 7.71 -5.80
CA SER A 15 1.78 7.61 -6.42
C SER A 15 2.09 8.81 -7.32
N ILE A 16 1.09 9.28 -8.09
CA ILE A 16 1.19 10.48 -8.92
C ILE A 16 1.40 11.73 -8.04
N LEU A 17 0.61 11.87 -6.97
CA LEU A 17 0.74 12.99 -6.03
C LEU A 17 2.14 13.03 -5.41
N LEU A 18 2.66 11.90 -4.93
CA LEU A 18 4.00 11.80 -4.37
C LEU A 18 5.09 12.12 -5.40
N LYS A 19 4.89 11.78 -6.67
CA LYS A 19 5.82 12.14 -7.75
C LYS A 19 5.81 13.65 -8.04
N LEU A 20 4.64 14.27 -8.02
CA LEU A 20 4.48 15.70 -8.24
C LEU A 20 4.94 16.53 -7.03
N SER A 21 4.82 15.99 -5.81
CA SER A 21 5.21 16.66 -4.55
C SER A 21 6.65 17.13 -4.58
N LYS A 22 7.54 16.31 -5.16
CA LYS A 22 8.96 16.64 -5.30
C LYS A 22 9.21 17.90 -6.18
N LYS A 23 8.36 18.13 -7.18
CA LYS A 23 8.44 19.32 -8.07
C LYS A 23 7.81 20.54 -7.41
N GLN A 24 6.87 20.36 -6.51
CA GLN A 24 6.09 21.42 -5.87
C GLN A 24 6.62 21.82 -4.49
N GLY A 25 7.77 21.29 -4.06
CA GLY A 25 8.37 21.59 -2.76
C GLY A 25 7.55 21.10 -1.57
N ILE A 26 6.72 20.06 -1.75
CA ILE A 26 5.91 19.46 -0.69
C ILE A 26 6.82 18.56 0.16
N ALA A 27 6.98 18.89 1.43
CA ALA A 27 7.68 18.05 2.39
C ALA A 27 6.86 16.79 2.67
N ILE A 28 7.34 15.63 2.19
CA ILE A 28 6.60 14.35 2.25
C ILE A 28 6.26 13.96 3.69
N GLU A 29 7.19 14.14 4.65
CA GLU A 29 6.94 13.82 6.06
C GLU A 29 5.75 14.61 6.63
N GLN A 30 5.61 15.89 6.25
CA GLN A 30 4.47 16.73 6.66
C GLN A 30 3.17 16.27 5.99
N ALA A 31 3.22 15.97 4.69
CA ALA A 31 2.06 15.47 3.97
C ALA A 31 1.56 14.15 4.56
N VAL A 32 2.47 13.23 4.91
CA VAL A 32 2.11 11.96 5.56
C VAL A 32 1.54 12.20 6.97
N ALA A 33 2.05 13.17 7.73
CA ALA A 33 1.52 13.49 9.05
C ALA A 33 0.09 14.07 8.99
N VAL A 34 -0.21 14.90 8.01
CA VAL A 34 -1.56 15.48 7.78
C VAL A 34 -2.51 14.45 7.16
N ASN A 35 -2.00 13.49 6.40
CA ASN A 35 -2.79 12.40 5.82
C ASN A 35 -3.63 11.64 6.87
N TYR A 36 -3.06 11.28 8.01
CA TYR A 36 -3.77 10.48 9.01
C TYR A 36 -4.93 11.22 9.68
N PRO A 37 -4.78 12.46 10.19
CA PRO A 37 -5.92 13.24 10.67
C PRO A 37 -7.00 13.42 9.61
N THR A 38 -6.62 13.67 8.35
CA THR A 38 -7.58 13.79 7.24
C THR A 38 -8.35 12.49 7.03
N ALA A 39 -7.66 11.34 7.00
CA ALA A 39 -8.30 10.04 6.88
C ALA A 39 -9.21 9.71 8.08
N ALA A 40 -8.80 10.10 9.30
CA ALA A 40 -9.62 9.96 10.49
C ALA A 40 -10.91 10.79 10.40
N ILE A 41 -10.80 12.06 9.97
CA ILE A 41 -11.96 12.93 9.76
C ILE A 41 -12.89 12.34 8.70
N CYS A 42 -12.38 11.86 7.56
CA CYS A 42 -13.18 11.18 6.54
C CYS A 42 -13.92 9.96 7.11
N THR A 43 -13.22 9.14 7.89
CA THR A 43 -13.82 7.96 8.53
C THR A 43 -14.93 8.37 9.49
N PHE A 44 -14.71 9.40 10.31
CA PHE A 44 -15.69 9.89 11.26
C PHE A 44 -16.93 10.46 10.56
N LEU A 45 -16.75 11.32 9.56
CA LEU A 45 -17.88 11.97 8.87
C LEU A 45 -18.72 10.99 8.07
N LEU A 46 -18.09 9.99 7.41
CA LEU A 46 -18.80 9.05 6.55
C LEU A 46 -19.45 7.90 7.32
N PHE A 47 -18.84 7.43 8.40
CA PHE A 47 -19.29 6.20 9.06
C PHE A 47 -19.74 6.39 10.49
N LYS A 48 -19.49 7.57 11.11
CA LYS A 48 -19.87 7.88 12.50
C LYS A 48 -19.56 6.71 13.45
N PRO A 49 -18.29 6.28 13.55
CA PRO A 49 -17.92 5.08 14.31
C PRO A 49 -18.29 5.24 15.78
N ASN A 50 -18.99 4.25 16.33
CA ASN A 50 -19.41 4.27 17.74
C ASN A 50 -18.29 3.71 18.62
N LEU A 51 -17.43 4.61 19.15
CA LEU A 51 -16.28 4.24 19.98
C LEU A 51 -16.68 3.64 21.33
N SER A 52 -17.75 4.16 21.95
CA SER A 52 -18.16 3.72 23.28
C SER A 52 -18.67 2.28 23.30
N GLN A 53 -19.38 1.86 22.25
CA GLN A 53 -19.89 0.49 22.13
C GLN A 53 -18.83 -0.51 21.65
N ASN A 54 -17.76 -0.04 21.00
CA ASN A 54 -16.76 -0.91 20.40
C ASN A 54 -15.39 -0.87 21.10
N ILE A 55 -15.29 -0.27 22.29
CA ILE A 55 -14.01 -0.14 22.98
C ILE A 55 -13.43 -1.50 23.38
N SER A 56 -14.26 -2.45 23.78
CA SER A 56 -13.85 -3.82 24.08
C SER A 56 -13.30 -4.54 22.85
N VAL A 57 -13.95 -4.31 21.68
CA VAL A 57 -13.52 -4.88 20.41
C VAL A 57 -12.21 -4.25 19.93
N LEU A 58 -12.02 -2.94 20.14
CA LEU A 58 -10.75 -2.28 19.86
C LEU A 58 -9.62 -2.82 20.72
N LEU A 59 -9.90 -3.06 22.02
CA LEU A 59 -8.91 -3.60 22.96
C LEU A 59 -8.61 -5.08 22.68
N SER A 60 -9.55 -5.86 22.18
CA SER A 60 -9.28 -7.26 21.80
C SER A 60 -8.41 -7.41 20.57
N GLU A 61 -8.42 -6.40 19.66
CA GLU A 61 -7.67 -6.40 18.40
C GLU A 61 -6.38 -5.54 18.45
N TRP A 62 -5.92 -5.20 19.68
CA TRP A 62 -4.74 -4.35 19.85
C TRP A 62 -3.49 -4.90 19.15
N PHE A 63 -3.36 -6.22 19.07
CA PHE A 63 -2.26 -6.94 18.42
C PHE A 63 -2.20 -6.75 16.90
N VAL A 64 -3.29 -6.27 16.26
CA VAL A 64 -3.35 -5.86 14.84
C VAL A 64 -3.22 -4.36 14.72
N LEU A 65 -3.95 -3.60 15.56
CA LEU A 65 -4.02 -2.14 15.47
C LEU A 65 -2.71 -1.46 15.84
N LEU A 66 -2.06 -1.89 16.92
CA LEU A 66 -0.81 -1.26 17.38
C LEU A 66 0.34 -1.46 16.38
N PRO A 67 0.61 -2.68 15.88
CA PRO A 67 1.61 -2.84 14.82
C PRO A 67 1.29 -2.02 13.57
N LEU A 68 0.02 -1.95 13.12
CA LEU A 68 -0.36 -1.13 11.97
C LEU A 68 -0.14 0.36 12.23
N ALA A 69 -0.50 0.87 13.42
CA ALA A 69 -0.32 2.27 13.78
C ALA A 69 1.15 2.70 13.79
N ILE A 70 2.06 1.78 14.12
CA ILE A 70 3.51 2.00 14.10
C ILE A 70 4.06 1.82 12.67
N LEU A 71 3.67 0.74 11.98
CA LEU A 71 4.22 0.41 10.67
C LEU A 71 3.82 1.40 9.59
N LEU A 72 2.57 1.87 9.56
CA LEU A 72 2.12 2.79 8.53
C LEU A 72 3.00 4.05 8.43
N PRO A 73 3.22 4.84 9.48
CA PRO A 73 4.11 5.99 9.40
C PRO A 73 5.58 5.61 9.24
N SER A 74 6.04 4.54 9.92
CA SER A 74 7.45 4.12 9.88
C SER A 74 7.88 3.64 8.50
N VAL A 75 7.06 2.85 7.83
CA VAL A 75 7.34 2.34 6.47
C VAL A 75 7.38 3.48 5.46
N PHE A 76 6.54 4.50 5.60
CA PHE A 76 6.62 5.71 4.77
C PHE A 76 7.97 6.43 4.95
N ILE A 77 8.44 6.58 6.18
CA ILE A 77 9.75 7.20 6.47
C ILE A 77 10.89 6.35 5.92
N ILE A 78 10.82 5.02 6.12
CA ILE A 78 11.82 4.08 5.58
C ILE A 78 11.83 4.14 4.06
N MET A 79 10.65 4.18 3.42
CA MET A 79 10.51 4.30 1.96
C MET A 79 11.14 5.59 1.44
N GLY A 80 10.92 6.74 2.11
CA GLY A 80 11.56 8.01 1.77
C GLY A 80 13.10 7.91 1.78
N LYS A 81 13.67 7.40 2.87
CA LYS A 81 15.12 7.17 2.99
C LYS A 81 15.63 6.13 1.97
N CYS A 82 14.83 5.11 1.68
CA CYS A 82 15.17 4.11 0.69
C CYS A 82 15.27 4.73 -0.71
N VAL A 83 14.32 5.59 -1.07
CA VAL A 83 14.34 6.33 -2.35
C VAL A 83 15.58 7.22 -2.46
N GLU A 84 15.99 7.88 -1.37
CA GLU A 84 17.20 8.71 -1.35
C GLU A 84 18.48 7.90 -1.56
N GLN A 85 18.62 6.74 -0.90
CA GLN A 85 19.86 5.96 -0.89
C GLN A 85 19.91 4.88 -1.98
N ALA A 86 18.80 4.21 -2.27
CA ALA A 86 18.71 3.12 -3.24
C ALA A 86 18.16 3.54 -4.60
N GLY A 87 17.51 4.71 -4.65
CA GLY A 87 16.82 5.23 -5.82
C GLY A 87 15.38 4.72 -5.94
N ILE A 88 14.55 5.50 -6.66
CA ILE A 88 13.11 5.25 -6.80
C ILE A 88 12.82 3.84 -7.34
N ALA A 89 13.56 3.42 -8.37
CA ALA A 89 13.31 2.16 -9.05
C ALA A 89 13.44 0.93 -8.17
N LYS A 90 14.49 0.89 -7.32
CA LYS A 90 14.73 -0.27 -6.45
C LYS A 90 13.82 -0.24 -5.23
N SER A 91 13.50 0.94 -4.71
CA SER A 91 12.55 1.10 -3.62
C SER A 91 11.13 0.68 -4.03
N ASP A 92 10.69 1.08 -5.23
CA ASP A 92 9.40 0.64 -5.78
C ASP A 92 9.40 -0.88 -6.05
N ALA A 93 10.49 -1.43 -6.59
CA ALA A 93 10.63 -2.87 -6.77
C ALA A 93 10.54 -3.63 -5.43
N ALA A 94 11.21 -3.17 -4.37
CA ALA A 94 11.14 -3.78 -3.05
C ALA A 94 9.72 -3.75 -2.50
N GLN A 95 9.02 -2.61 -2.63
CA GLN A 95 7.62 -2.48 -2.24
C GLN A 95 6.71 -3.46 -3.00
N ARG A 96 6.91 -3.63 -4.31
CA ARG A 96 6.08 -4.55 -5.12
C ARG A 96 6.39 -6.01 -4.84
N LEU A 97 7.66 -6.34 -4.65
CA LEU A 97 8.08 -7.70 -4.28
C LEU A 97 7.58 -8.12 -2.89
N SER A 98 7.15 -7.17 -2.03
CA SER A 98 6.50 -7.48 -0.76
C SER A 98 5.24 -8.34 -0.91
N LEU A 99 4.60 -8.33 -2.10
CA LEU A 99 3.47 -9.19 -2.45
C LEU A 99 3.72 -10.69 -2.14
N PHE A 100 4.97 -11.13 -2.18
CA PHE A 100 5.30 -12.52 -1.85
C PHE A 100 4.85 -12.91 -0.44
N LEU A 101 5.01 -12.02 0.55
CA LEU A 101 4.64 -12.27 1.95
C LEU A 101 3.13 -12.48 2.14
N PRO A 102 2.24 -11.57 1.69
CA PRO A 102 0.80 -11.77 1.81
C PRO A 102 0.28 -12.97 0.99
N ILE A 103 0.88 -13.31 -0.15
CA ILE A 103 0.52 -14.53 -0.88
C ILE A 103 0.84 -15.77 -0.06
N VAL A 104 2.03 -15.88 0.50
CA VAL A 104 2.39 -17.00 1.37
C VAL A 104 1.46 -17.05 2.59
N SER A 105 1.15 -15.91 3.20
CA SER A 105 0.23 -15.84 4.34
C SER A 105 -1.20 -16.25 3.98
N ALA A 106 -1.63 -16.05 2.74
CA ALA A 106 -2.96 -16.46 2.29
C ALA A 106 -3.17 -17.98 2.48
N PHE A 107 -2.14 -18.76 2.21
CA PHE A 107 -2.17 -20.22 2.38
C PHE A 107 -1.84 -20.67 3.81
N MET A 108 -0.90 -20.00 4.50
CA MET A 108 -0.43 -20.44 5.81
C MET A 108 -1.26 -19.92 6.98
N ILE A 109 -1.87 -18.73 6.84
CA ILE A 109 -2.57 -18.03 7.93
C ILE A 109 -4.07 -17.89 7.66
N PHE A 110 -4.46 -17.79 6.39
CA PHE A 110 -5.84 -17.55 5.99
C PHE A 110 -6.54 -18.76 5.42
N ASP A 111 -5.91 -19.96 5.49
CA ASP A 111 -6.45 -21.26 5.08
C ASP A 111 -7.00 -21.26 3.64
N GLU A 112 -6.38 -20.48 2.75
CA GLU A 112 -6.79 -20.41 1.36
C GLU A 112 -6.42 -21.71 0.62
N THR A 113 -7.41 -22.33 -0.04
CA THR A 113 -7.18 -23.58 -0.76
C THR A 113 -6.35 -23.36 -2.02
N LEU A 114 -5.32 -24.21 -2.19
CA LEU A 114 -4.49 -24.28 -3.39
C LEU A 114 -5.11 -25.26 -4.39
N TYR A 115 -5.38 -24.77 -5.59
CA TYR A 115 -5.72 -25.60 -6.74
C TYR A 115 -4.84 -25.22 -7.95
N ALA A 116 -4.72 -26.11 -8.93
CA ALA A 116 -3.73 -25.95 -10.01
C ALA A 116 -3.86 -24.61 -10.76
N GLY A 117 -5.08 -24.18 -11.06
CA GLY A 117 -5.32 -22.89 -11.75
C GLY A 117 -4.82 -21.69 -10.95
N LYS A 118 -5.04 -21.67 -9.62
CA LYS A 118 -4.55 -20.61 -8.74
C LYS A 118 -3.03 -20.60 -8.67
N MET A 119 -2.40 -21.77 -8.60
CA MET A 119 -0.95 -21.88 -8.59
C MET A 119 -0.31 -21.32 -9.86
N ILE A 120 -0.87 -21.65 -11.02
CA ILE A 120 -0.44 -21.08 -12.32
C ILE A 120 -0.59 -19.57 -12.31
N ALA A 121 -1.74 -19.05 -11.87
CA ALA A 121 -2.00 -17.61 -11.81
C ALA A 121 -1.03 -16.86 -10.87
N VAL A 122 -0.69 -17.42 -9.70
CA VAL A 122 0.29 -16.86 -8.77
C VAL A 122 1.69 -16.86 -9.37
N ILE A 123 2.10 -17.94 -10.05
CA ILE A 123 3.39 -17.99 -10.74
C ILE A 123 3.46 -16.91 -11.84
N LEU A 124 2.40 -16.79 -12.66
CA LEU A 124 2.31 -15.72 -13.66
C LEU A 124 2.36 -14.33 -13.04
N ALA A 125 1.69 -14.12 -11.90
CA ALA A 125 1.72 -12.85 -11.17
C ALA A 125 3.14 -12.50 -10.70
N ILE A 126 3.88 -13.46 -10.18
CA ILE A 126 5.27 -13.27 -9.75
C ILE A 126 6.17 -12.96 -10.95
N ILE A 127 6.05 -13.69 -12.05
CA ILE A 127 6.82 -13.44 -13.29
C ILE A 127 6.48 -12.04 -13.83
N ALA A 128 5.21 -11.68 -13.88
CA ALA A 128 4.76 -10.35 -14.30
C ALA A 128 5.37 -9.25 -13.44
N LEU A 129 5.38 -9.45 -12.11
CA LEU A 129 5.96 -8.50 -11.16
C LEU A 129 7.46 -8.27 -11.42
N PHE A 130 8.24 -9.34 -11.60
CA PHE A 130 9.64 -9.23 -11.95
C PHE A 130 9.85 -8.52 -13.30
N ALA A 131 9.06 -8.85 -14.30
CA ALA A 131 9.15 -8.21 -15.62
C ALA A 131 8.78 -6.72 -15.56
N LEU A 132 7.75 -6.33 -14.80
CA LEU A 132 7.33 -4.93 -14.62
C LEU A 132 8.34 -4.10 -13.84
N THR A 133 9.00 -4.70 -12.84
CA THR A 133 10.01 -4.02 -12.02
C THR A 133 11.41 -4.06 -12.64
N TYR A 134 11.60 -4.80 -13.74
CA TYR A 134 12.88 -4.92 -14.38
C TYR A 134 13.39 -3.57 -14.87
N LYS A 135 14.60 -3.20 -14.42
CA LYS A 135 15.37 -2.04 -14.91
C LYS A 135 16.81 -2.46 -15.12
N PRO A 136 17.48 -1.96 -16.18
CA PRO A 136 18.90 -2.24 -16.41
C PRO A 136 19.74 -1.93 -15.17
N ALA A 137 20.80 -2.72 -14.99
CA ALA A 137 21.66 -2.66 -13.81
C ALA A 137 22.16 -1.25 -13.49
N GLN A 138 21.91 -0.80 -12.26
CA GLN A 138 22.48 0.43 -11.70
C GLN A 138 23.64 0.09 -10.75
N ALA A 139 24.47 1.08 -10.44
CA ALA A 139 25.67 0.93 -9.61
C ALA A 139 25.45 0.12 -8.29
N ARG A 140 26.55 -0.52 -7.80
CA ARG A 140 26.56 -1.27 -6.53
C ARG A 140 26.06 -0.40 -5.37
N GLN A 141 25.23 -0.99 -4.53
CA GLN A 141 24.64 -0.31 -3.37
C GLN A 141 25.48 -0.53 -2.10
N GLY A 142 25.51 0.49 -1.24
CA GLY A 142 26.05 0.35 0.11
C GLY A 142 25.17 -0.57 0.99
N ARG A 143 25.74 -1.14 2.06
CA ARG A 143 25.04 -2.01 3.01
C ARG A 143 23.79 -1.36 3.60
N ALA A 144 23.81 -0.06 3.92
CA ALA A 144 22.67 0.67 4.47
C ALA A 144 21.46 0.65 3.52
N ALA A 145 21.65 0.81 2.21
CA ALA A 145 20.58 0.77 1.22
C ALA A 145 19.91 -0.62 1.16
N ILE A 146 20.65 -1.70 1.36
CA ILE A 146 20.11 -3.08 1.38
C ILE A 146 19.15 -3.24 2.58
N TRP A 147 19.53 -2.77 3.77
CA TRP A 147 18.66 -2.84 4.96
C TRP A 147 17.39 -2.01 4.80
N LEU A 148 17.46 -0.84 4.14
CA LEU A 148 16.29 -0.03 3.82
C LEU A 148 15.37 -0.75 2.83
N LEU A 149 15.91 -1.40 1.80
CA LEU A 149 15.13 -2.20 0.85
C LEU A 149 14.42 -3.37 1.54
N LEU A 150 15.12 -4.08 2.45
CA LEU A 150 14.51 -5.14 3.26
C LEU A 150 13.43 -4.59 4.20
N GLY A 151 13.65 -3.43 4.80
CA GLY A 151 12.66 -2.76 5.64
C GLY A 151 11.39 -2.38 4.87
N VAL A 152 11.54 -1.88 3.64
CA VAL A 152 10.42 -1.61 2.72
C VAL A 152 9.69 -2.90 2.38
N TRP A 153 10.42 -3.94 1.97
CA TRP A 153 9.85 -5.23 1.58
C TRP A 153 9.06 -5.89 2.71
N LEU A 154 9.67 -6.02 3.90
CA LEU A 154 9.00 -6.58 5.07
C LEU A 154 7.83 -5.72 5.55
N GLY A 155 8.05 -4.40 5.63
CA GLY A 155 7.05 -3.48 6.16
C GLY A 155 5.76 -3.48 5.35
N TYR A 156 5.83 -3.35 4.04
CA TYR A 156 4.64 -3.42 3.18
C TYR A 156 3.97 -4.80 3.21
N GLY A 157 4.75 -5.88 3.20
CA GLY A 157 4.19 -7.23 3.26
C GLY A 157 3.44 -7.50 4.57
N VAL A 158 4.00 -7.07 5.71
CA VAL A 158 3.33 -7.20 7.01
C VAL A 158 2.09 -6.30 7.09
N ILE A 159 2.14 -5.07 6.57
CA ILE A 159 0.97 -4.17 6.50
C ILE A 159 -0.17 -4.83 5.74
N ASP A 160 0.09 -5.43 4.57
CA ASP A 160 -0.92 -6.12 3.76
C ASP A 160 -1.57 -7.29 4.53
N ILE A 161 -0.78 -8.09 5.24
CA ILE A 161 -1.27 -9.20 6.07
C ILE A 161 -2.17 -8.67 7.20
N LEU A 162 -1.72 -7.64 7.91
CA LEU A 162 -2.49 -7.03 9.00
C LEU A 162 -3.77 -6.36 8.50
N PHE A 163 -3.78 -5.73 7.33
CA PHE A 163 -5.01 -5.21 6.72
C PHE A 163 -5.99 -6.32 6.36
N LYS A 164 -5.51 -7.45 5.86
CA LYS A 164 -6.38 -8.61 5.64
C LYS A 164 -6.99 -9.09 6.95
N GLN A 165 -6.20 -9.17 8.03
CA GLN A 165 -6.72 -9.54 9.35
C GLN A 165 -7.76 -8.52 9.84
N LEU A 166 -7.47 -7.24 9.71
CA LEU A 166 -8.40 -6.17 10.07
C LEU A 166 -9.72 -6.23 9.28
N SER A 167 -9.67 -6.64 8.01
CA SER A 167 -10.85 -6.76 7.15
C SER A 167 -11.86 -7.81 7.59
N LYS A 168 -11.44 -8.80 8.41
CA LYS A 168 -12.33 -9.82 8.97
C LYS A 168 -13.28 -9.26 10.03
N ASN A 169 -12.98 -8.08 10.57
CA ASN A 169 -13.70 -7.52 11.71
C ASN A 169 -15.01 -6.83 11.28
N THR A 170 -16.07 -7.05 12.03
CA THR A 170 -17.38 -6.42 11.79
C THR A 170 -17.36 -4.92 12.07
N ALA A 171 -16.54 -4.47 13.04
CA ALA A 171 -16.37 -3.05 13.39
C ALA A 171 -15.23 -2.38 12.62
N MET A 172 -14.99 -2.77 11.35
CA MET A 172 -13.87 -2.33 10.53
C MET A 172 -13.71 -0.80 10.49
N THR A 173 -14.80 -0.05 10.39
CA THR A 173 -14.75 1.43 10.33
C THR A 173 -14.29 2.06 11.63
N THR A 174 -14.66 1.46 12.78
CA THR A 174 -14.18 1.89 14.10
C THR A 174 -12.68 1.61 14.25
N HIS A 175 -12.22 0.44 13.78
CA HIS A 175 -10.80 0.10 13.77
C HIS A 175 -9.98 1.03 12.87
N LEU A 176 -10.50 1.37 11.67
CA LEU A 176 -9.86 2.34 10.78
C LEU A 176 -9.73 3.72 11.43
N PHE A 177 -10.79 4.19 12.10
CA PHE A 177 -10.77 5.46 12.79
C PHE A 177 -9.69 5.47 13.89
N ALA A 178 -9.69 4.45 14.76
CA ALA A 178 -8.69 4.30 15.82
C ALA A 178 -7.27 4.21 15.26
N LEU A 179 -7.07 3.44 14.18
CA LEU A 179 -5.79 3.29 13.50
C LEU A 179 -5.27 4.63 12.97
N PHE A 180 -6.11 5.40 12.28
CA PHE A 180 -5.68 6.70 11.73
C PHE A 180 -5.38 7.72 12.83
N ILE A 181 -6.15 7.72 13.91
CA ILE A 181 -5.84 8.56 15.09
C ILE A 181 -4.49 8.15 15.68
N ALA A 182 -4.28 6.87 15.96
CA ALA A 182 -3.04 6.38 16.57
C ALA A 182 -1.81 6.67 15.70
N ALA A 183 -1.87 6.37 14.40
CA ALA A 183 -0.79 6.66 13.45
C ALA A 183 -0.54 8.18 13.33
N GLY A 184 -1.60 8.98 13.30
CA GLY A 184 -1.51 10.44 13.27
C GLY A 184 -0.85 11.02 14.52
N VAL A 185 -1.27 10.57 15.70
CA VAL A 185 -0.68 11.00 16.99
C VAL A 185 0.80 10.65 17.03
N LEU A 186 1.18 9.41 16.67
CA LEU A 186 2.57 8.98 16.66
C LEU A 186 3.44 9.85 15.75
N LEU A 187 3.01 10.09 14.52
CA LEU A 187 3.81 10.85 13.55
C LEU A 187 3.81 12.34 13.85
N LEU A 188 2.68 12.93 14.28
CA LEU A 188 2.61 14.33 14.68
C LEU A 188 3.50 14.59 15.89
N THR A 189 3.45 13.73 16.92
CA THR A 189 4.33 13.82 18.10
C THR A 189 5.81 13.77 17.69
N TYR A 190 6.17 12.86 16.79
CA TYR A 190 7.52 12.75 16.25
C TYR A 190 7.97 14.04 15.54
N LEU A 191 7.13 14.62 14.66
CA LEU A 191 7.47 15.83 13.93
C LEU A 191 7.51 17.09 14.83
N ILE A 192 6.64 17.17 15.83
CA ILE A 192 6.65 18.26 16.84
C ILE A 192 7.94 18.16 17.67
N ALA A 193 8.32 16.95 18.13
CA ALA A 193 9.56 16.75 18.87
C ALA A 193 10.80 17.13 18.05
N ARG A 194 10.77 16.97 16.74
CA ARG A 194 11.81 17.41 15.80
C ARG A 194 11.77 18.91 15.48
N LYS A 195 10.82 19.67 16.04
CA LYS A 195 10.61 21.11 15.77
C LYS A 195 10.48 21.38 14.25
N THR A 196 9.77 20.52 13.53
CA THR A 196 9.59 20.62 12.08
C THR A 196 8.84 21.90 11.74
N GLN A 197 9.37 22.69 10.80
CA GLN A 197 8.71 23.89 10.28
C GLN A 197 7.66 23.51 9.25
N TRP A 198 6.40 23.82 9.54
CA TRP A 198 5.26 23.46 8.68
C TRP A 198 5.13 24.39 7.47
N THR A 199 4.88 23.82 6.31
CA THR A 199 4.65 24.54 5.07
C THR A 199 3.20 24.41 4.60
N LYS A 200 2.64 25.47 4.00
CA LYS A 200 1.28 25.42 3.42
C LYS A 200 1.16 24.30 2.38
N GLN A 201 2.18 24.11 1.56
CA GLN A 201 2.23 23.07 0.54
C GLN A 201 2.19 21.66 1.17
N GLY A 202 2.92 21.46 2.29
CA GLY A 202 2.90 20.20 3.04
C GLY A 202 1.53 19.88 3.60
N ILE A 203 0.83 20.88 4.14
CA ILE A 203 -0.54 20.72 4.69
C ILE A 203 -1.54 20.38 3.59
N TRP A 204 -1.62 21.17 2.50
CA TRP A 204 -2.55 20.91 1.40
C TRP A 204 -2.25 19.59 0.69
N GLY A 205 -0.97 19.30 0.45
CA GLY A 205 -0.55 18.00 -0.08
C GLY A 205 -0.95 16.84 0.82
N GLY A 206 -0.89 17.04 2.15
CA GLY A 206 -1.31 16.04 3.13
C GLY A 206 -2.82 15.84 3.18
N ILE A 207 -3.62 16.88 3.03
CA ILE A 207 -5.08 16.76 2.93
C ILE A 207 -5.45 15.93 1.69
N LEU A 208 -4.90 16.26 0.52
CA LEU A 208 -5.16 15.51 -0.69
C LEU A 208 -4.68 14.07 -0.59
N LEU A 209 -3.48 13.86 -0.03
CA LEU A 209 -2.95 12.53 0.24
C LEU A 209 -3.88 11.74 1.16
N GLY A 210 -4.42 12.38 2.21
CA GLY A 210 -5.33 11.76 3.17
C GLY A 210 -6.64 11.31 2.55
N LEU A 211 -7.24 12.12 1.68
CA LEU A 211 -8.45 11.75 0.95
C LEU A 211 -8.23 10.53 0.07
N LEU A 212 -7.15 10.53 -0.71
CA LEU A 212 -6.82 9.42 -1.61
C LEU A 212 -6.43 8.14 -0.84
N ASN A 213 -5.66 8.29 0.22
CA ASN A 213 -5.21 7.16 1.04
C ASN A 213 -6.35 6.54 1.85
N PHE A 214 -7.25 7.37 2.40
CA PHE A 214 -8.50 6.89 3.02
C PHE A 214 -9.30 6.04 2.02
N GLY A 215 -9.55 6.56 0.82
CA GLY A 215 -10.26 5.83 -0.24
C GLY A 215 -9.56 4.52 -0.58
N ASN A 216 -8.23 4.55 -0.76
CA ASN A 216 -7.44 3.37 -1.04
C ASN A 216 -7.59 2.30 0.06
N ILE A 217 -7.30 2.64 1.33
CA ILE A 217 -7.32 1.69 2.44
C ILE A 217 -8.74 1.15 2.68
N TYR A 218 -9.75 2.02 2.72
CA TYR A 218 -11.14 1.60 2.93
C TYR A 218 -11.60 0.63 1.84
N LEU A 219 -11.38 0.98 0.58
CA LEU A 219 -11.79 0.13 -0.56
C LEU A 219 -10.99 -1.18 -0.63
N TYR A 220 -9.72 -1.16 -0.24
CA TYR A 220 -8.89 -2.35 -0.11
C TYR A 220 -9.42 -3.33 0.95
N LEU A 221 -9.79 -2.84 2.13
CA LEU A 221 -10.42 -3.66 3.15
C LEU A 221 -11.78 -4.21 2.70
N ARG A 222 -12.59 -3.38 2.02
CA ARG A 222 -13.87 -3.83 1.43
C ARG A 222 -13.65 -4.91 0.35
N ALA A 223 -12.58 -4.81 -0.43
CA ALA A 223 -12.20 -5.86 -1.38
C ALA A 223 -11.87 -7.16 -0.64
N HIS A 224 -11.09 -7.11 0.43
CA HIS A 224 -10.79 -8.29 1.26
C HIS A 224 -12.03 -8.90 1.92
N GLN A 225 -13.03 -8.09 2.30
CA GLN A 225 -14.31 -8.61 2.79
C GLN A 225 -15.08 -9.31 1.67
N ALA A 226 -15.14 -8.71 0.48
CA ALA A 226 -15.86 -9.26 -0.67
C ALA A 226 -15.22 -10.56 -1.22
N TYR A 227 -13.91 -10.73 -1.03
CA TYR A 227 -13.13 -11.92 -1.43
C TYR A 227 -12.51 -12.63 -0.22
N SER A 228 -13.28 -12.78 0.86
CA SER A 228 -12.79 -13.28 2.15
C SER A 228 -12.15 -14.67 2.08
N SER A 229 -12.68 -15.56 1.22
CA SER A 229 -12.17 -16.92 0.98
C SER A 229 -10.98 -16.98 0.01
N ASN A 230 -10.70 -15.90 -0.71
CA ASN A 230 -9.65 -15.86 -1.72
C ASN A 230 -8.80 -14.59 -1.61
N PRO A 231 -8.07 -14.39 -0.49
CA PRO A 231 -7.26 -13.18 -0.28
C PRO A 231 -6.16 -13.00 -1.32
N THR A 232 -5.63 -14.08 -1.92
CA THR A 232 -4.64 -14.01 -3.01
C THR A 232 -5.12 -13.17 -4.19
N ILE A 233 -6.42 -13.23 -4.54
CA ILE A 233 -6.99 -12.39 -5.60
C ILE A 233 -6.78 -10.91 -5.29
N VAL A 234 -7.09 -10.48 -4.05
CA VAL A 234 -6.98 -9.08 -3.65
C VAL A 234 -5.53 -8.65 -3.60
N PHE A 235 -4.65 -9.44 -2.98
CA PHE A 235 -3.22 -9.13 -2.90
C PHE A 235 -2.57 -9.00 -4.29
N ALA A 236 -2.76 -9.99 -5.16
CA ALA A 236 -2.16 -9.99 -6.47
C ALA A 236 -2.76 -8.93 -7.38
N ALA A 237 -4.09 -8.84 -7.47
CA ALA A 237 -4.74 -7.87 -8.35
C ALA A 237 -4.48 -6.42 -7.91
N MET A 238 -4.40 -6.13 -6.60
CA MET A 238 -4.03 -4.81 -6.10
C MET A 238 -2.61 -4.44 -6.55
N ASN A 239 -1.63 -5.29 -6.27
CA ASN A 239 -0.23 -5.01 -6.62
C ASN A 239 -0.01 -4.95 -8.14
N LEU A 240 -0.49 -5.94 -8.91
CA LEU A 240 -0.35 -5.95 -10.35
C LEU A 240 -1.13 -4.82 -11.02
N GLY A 241 -2.33 -4.52 -10.53
CA GLY A 241 -3.16 -3.43 -11.03
C GLY A 241 -2.50 -2.07 -10.83
N VAL A 242 -1.99 -1.79 -9.62
CA VAL A 242 -1.31 -0.52 -9.32
C VAL A 242 -0.05 -0.35 -10.17
N ILE A 243 0.78 -1.39 -10.30
CA ILE A 243 2.02 -1.27 -11.09
C ILE A 243 1.71 -1.16 -12.59
N THR A 244 0.70 -1.89 -13.08
CA THR A 244 0.28 -1.82 -14.49
C THR A 244 -0.26 -0.44 -14.84
N ILE A 245 -1.27 0.05 -14.10
CA ILE A 245 -1.87 1.36 -14.34
C ILE A 245 -0.86 2.47 -14.05
N GLY A 246 -0.03 2.32 -13.01
CA GLY A 246 1.04 3.25 -12.69
C GLY A 246 2.09 3.35 -13.82
N THR A 247 2.49 2.21 -14.40
CA THR A 247 3.41 2.19 -15.55
C THR A 247 2.79 2.84 -16.78
N LEU A 248 1.53 2.52 -17.10
CA LEU A 248 0.80 3.15 -18.20
C LEU A 248 0.68 4.66 -17.99
N THR A 249 0.34 5.09 -16.78
CA THR A 249 0.30 6.52 -16.43
C THR A 249 1.70 7.17 -16.58
N GLY A 250 2.76 6.46 -16.17
CA GLY A 250 4.14 6.89 -16.37
C GLY A 250 4.46 7.17 -17.83
N VAL A 251 4.06 6.26 -18.71
CA VAL A 251 4.26 6.40 -20.16
C VAL A 251 3.44 7.54 -20.75
N PHE A 252 2.13 7.54 -20.52
CA PHE A 252 1.22 8.48 -21.20
C PHE A 252 1.28 9.90 -20.62
N ALA A 253 1.29 10.03 -19.28
CA ALA A 253 1.26 11.33 -18.62
C ALA A 253 2.67 11.93 -18.42
N PHE A 254 3.68 11.09 -18.15
CA PHE A 254 5.03 11.55 -17.84
C PHE A 254 6.05 11.26 -18.94
N LYS A 255 5.63 10.66 -20.08
CA LYS A 255 6.47 10.28 -21.21
C LYS A 255 7.67 9.42 -20.82
N GLU A 256 7.50 8.54 -19.83
CA GLU A 256 8.54 7.62 -19.39
C GLU A 256 8.78 6.56 -20.46
N LYS A 257 10.06 6.24 -20.70
CA LYS A 257 10.43 5.14 -21.61
C LYS A 257 10.28 3.81 -20.90
N ILE A 258 9.58 2.88 -21.52
CA ILE A 258 9.46 1.50 -21.08
C ILE A 258 10.22 0.58 -22.05
N ASN A 259 10.76 -0.51 -21.51
CA ASN A 259 11.45 -1.51 -22.33
C ASN A 259 10.48 -2.65 -22.70
N LYS A 260 10.91 -3.53 -23.63
CA LYS A 260 10.11 -4.68 -24.09
C LYS A 260 9.75 -5.66 -22.96
N ILE A 261 10.63 -5.80 -21.95
CA ILE A 261 10.38 -6.67 -20.78
C ILE A 261 9.24 -6.11 -19.94
N ASN A 262 9.17 -4.78 -19.75
CA ASN A 262 8.06 -4.17 -19.02
C ASN A 262 6.73 -4.31 -19.78
N ILE A 263 6.75 -4.23 -21.13
CA ILE A 263 5.53 -4.47 -21.94
C ILE A 263 5.05 -5.93 -21.76
N LEU A 264 5.97 -6.89 -21.84
CA LEU A 264 5.64 -8.29 -21.54
C LEU A 264 5.09 -8.45 -20.13
N GLY A 265 5.66 -7.75 -19.15
CA GLY A 265 5.19 -7.74 -17.77
C GLY A 265 3.74 -7.22 -17.65
N ILE A 266 3.35 -6.18 -18.39
CA ILE A 266 1.95 -5.68 -18.42
C ILE A 266 1.01 -6.76 -18.94
N ILE A 267 1.36 -7.42 -20.04
CA ILE A 267 0.55 -8.49 -20.65
C ILE A 267 0.38 -9.65 -19.66
N LEU A 268 1.48 -10.11 -19.06
CA LEU A 268 1.45 -11.20 -18.08
C LEU A 268 0.65 -10.82 -16.82
N ALA A 269 0.72 -9.57 -16.37
CA ALA A 269 -0.06 -9.08 -15.23
C ALA A 269 -1.57 -9.15 -15.50
N ILE A 270 -2.00 -8.73 -16.69
CA ILE A 270 -3.40 -8.80 -17.10
C ILE A 270 -3.86 -10.27 -17.15
N ILE A 271 -3.06 -11.14 -17.77
CA ILE A 271 -3.35 -12.58 -17.85
C ILE A 271 -3.45 -13.18 -16.44
N ALA A 272 -2.50 -12.88 -15.56
CA ALA A 272 -2.48 -13.38 -14.18
C ALA A 272 -3.74 -12.94 -13.40
N ILE A 273 -4.15 -11.68 -13.52
CA ILE A 273 -5.38 -11.18 -12.90
C ILE A 273 -6.60 -11.93 -13.44
N VAL A 274 -6.73 -12.08 -14.75
CA VAL A 274 -7.83 -12.84 -15.37
C VAL A 274 -7.83 -14.28 -14.86
N CYS A 275 -6.68 -14.94 -14.84
CA CYS A 275 -6.55 -16.30 -14.32
C CYS A 275 -6.99 -16.42 -12.85
N LEU A 276 -6.60 -15.48 -11.99
CA LEU A 276 -7.00 -15.47 -10.57
C LEU A 276 -8.51 -15.37 -10.35
N PHE A 277 -9.22 -14.68 -11.26
CA PHE A 277 -10.68 -14.54 -11.15
C PHE A 277 -11.47 -15.68 -11.78
N TYR A 278 -10.97 -16.31 -12.82
CA TYR A 278 -11.74 -17.24 -13.66
C TYR A 278 -11.24 -18.70 -13.65
N LEU A 279 -9.96 -18.96 -13.35
CA LEU A 279 -9.47 -20.34 -13.21
C LEU A 279 -9.82 -20.86 -11.80
N ARG A 280 -10.57 -21.94 -11.77
CA ARG A 280 -10.87 -22.73 -10.58
C ARG A 280 -10.19 -24.09 -10.66
#